data_22bc14f5ecab31be441c739760e5822d
#
_entry.id   22bc14f5ecab31be441c739760e5822d
#
_cell.length_a   1.000
_cell.length_b   1.000
_cell.length_c   1.000
_cell.angle_alpha   90.00
_cell.angle_beta   90.00
_cell.angle_gamma   90.00
#
_symmetry.space_group_name_H-M   'P 1'
#
loop_
_entity.id
_entity.type
_entity.pdbx_description
1 polymer ?
#
loop_
_entity_poly.entity_id
_entity_poly.type
_entity_poly.pdbx_seq_one_letter_code
_entity_poly.pdbx_strand_id
1 'polypeptide(L)'
;KTYGPFKMIRFIYRLASSDVILLDDYYPEIYKPTYDKNVKVIQVWHACGAFKALGLERMSKAGAPPINTSVHKCYTHVPVSSYHSALHHQEAFGIGIDKFYPVGIPRTDIFFDEDYKKKTCERVYAEFPGAKEAKRVILYAPTFRGNSAVDAHFPMEKLDFEEWGELCKRTDSYLIVK
;
A
#
# COMPACT_ATOMS: atom_id res chain seq x y z
N LYS A 1 -0.49 -17.75 0.18
CA LYS A 1 -0.33 -18.59 1.39
C LYS A 1 -1.57 -19.47 1.49
N THR A 2 -1.44 -20.77 1.31
CA THR A 2 -2.51 -21.75 1.54
C THR A 2 -2.75 -21.86 3.03
N TYR A 3 -3.93 -21.49 3.46
CA TYR A 3 -4.37 -21.70 4.85
C TYR A 3 -4.74 -23.17 5.06
N GLY A 4 -4.25 -23.77 6.14
CA GLY A 4 -4.72 -25.09 6.55
C GLY A 4 -6.22 -25.05 6.89
N PRO A 5 -6.93 -26.21 6.85
CA PRO A 5 -8.39 -26.28 6.95
C PRO A 5 -8.94 -25.61 8.22
N PHE A 6 -8.30 -25.78 9.36
CA PHE A 6 -8.73 -25.15 10.62
C PHE A 6 -8.63 -23.62 10.60
N LYS A 7 -7.57 -23.08 9.96
CA LYS A 7 -7.43 -21.62 9.80
C LYS A 7 -8.49 -21.06 8.87
N MET A 8 -8.86 -21.80 7.83
CA MET A 8 -9.92 -21.42 6.90
C MET A 8 -11.29 -21.41 7.58
N ILE A 9 -11.63 -22.44 8.35
CA ILE A 9 -12.89 -22.50 9.12
C ILE A 9 -12.98 -21.33 10.10
N ARG A 10 -11.91 -21.05 10.84
CA ARG A 10 -11.85 -19.92 11.77
C ARG A 10 -11.98 -18.57 11.05
N PHE A 11 -11.38 -18.44 9.87
CA PHE A 11 -11.49 -17.25 9.05
C PHE A 11 -12.94 -17.03 8.59
N ILE A 12 -13.58 -18.07 8.04
CA ILE A 12 -14.98 -18.01 7.59
C ILE A 12 -15.92 -17.67 8.75
N TYR A 13 -15.73 -18.31 9.90
CA TYR A 13 -16.54 -18.03 11.10
C TYR A 13 -16.41 -16.56 11.52
N ARG A 14 -15.19 -16.03 11.61
CA ARG A 14 -14.96 -14.62 11.95
C ARG A 14 -15.56 -13.67 10.92
N LEU A 15 -15.43 -14.00 9.65
CA LEU A 15 -16.00 -13.22 8.57
C LEU A 15 -17.54 -13.16 8.68
N ALA A 16 -18.17 -14.30 8.92
CA ALA A 16 -19.63 -14.40 9.03
C ALA A 16 -20.21 -13.76 10.31
N SER A 17 -19.40 -13.61 11.36
CA SER A 17 -19.82 -13.03 12.65
C SER A 17 -19.37 -11.59 12.86
N SER A 18 -18.79 -10.94 11.83
CA SER A 18 -18.30 -9.56 11.95
C SER A 18 -19.32 -8.56 11.42
N ASP A 19 -19.55 -7.51 12.19
CA ASP A 19 -20.34 -6.34 11.74
C ASP A 19 -19.53 -5.39 10.84
N VAL A 20 -18.19 -5.40 11.04
CA VAL A 20 -17.26 -4.57 10.29
C VAL A 20 -16.07 -5.41 9.81
N ILE A 21 -15.77 -5.31 8.52
CA ILE A 21 -14.64 -5.98 7.86
C ILE A 21 -13.75 -4.89 7.28
N LEU A 22 -12.49 -4.84 7.73
CA LEU A 22 -11.47 -3.92 7.20
C LEU A 22 -10.54 -4.67 6.26
N LEU A 23 -10.33 -4.10 5.07
CA LEU A 23 -9.48 -4.65 4.02
C LEU A 23 -8.42 -3.62 3.62
N ASP A 24 -7.17 -4.05 3.48
CA ASP A 24 -6.05 -3.23 3.04
C ASP A 24 -5.50 -3.64 1.66
N ASP A 25 -6.02 -4.72 1.10
CA ASP A 25 -5.63 -5.27 -0.19
C ASP A 25 -6.81 -6.04 -0.83
N TYR A 26 -6.51 -6.73 -1.90
CA TYR A 26 -7.39 -7.60 -2.64
C TYR A 26 -7.48 -8.98 -1.99
N TYR A 27 -8.66 -9.36 -1.52
CA TYR A 27 -8.94 -10.65 -0.91
C TYR A 27 -10.07 -11.35 -1.66
N PRO A 28 -9.77 -12.31 -2.56
CA PRO A 28 -10.78 -12.97 -3.39
C PRO A 28 -11.80 -13.78 -2.59
N GLU A 29 -11.47 -14.15 -1.36
CA GLU A 29 -12.38 -14.89 -0.47
C GLU A 29 -13.55 -14.05 0.04
N ILE A 30 -13.39 -12.73 0.06
CA ILE A 30 -14.35 -11.79 0.66
C ILE A 30 -15.61 -11.58 -0.21
N TYR A 31 -15.52 -11.70 -1.53
CA TYR A 31 -16.66 -11.40 -2.42
C TYR A 31 -17.66 -12.55 -2.56
N LYS A 32 -17.29 -13.77 -2.17
CA LYS A 32 -18.14 -14.95 -2.28
C LYS A 32 -19.29 -15.00 -1.28
N PRO A 33 -19.08 -14.66 0.01
CA PRO A 33 -20.18 -14.63 0.98
C PRO A 33 -21.20 -13.54 0.66
N THR A 34 -22.47 -13.84 0.94
CA THR A 34 -23.50 -12.81 0.99
C THR A 34 -23.52 -12.22 2.39
N TYR A 35 -23.26 -10.93 2.49
CA TYR A 35 -23.28 -10.23 3.77
C TYR A 35 -24.67 -9.69 4.08
N ASP A 36 -25.01 -9.63 5.36
CA ASP A 36 -26.17 -8.87 5.82
C ASP A 36 -25.98 -7.39 5.42
N LYS A 37 -27.10 -6.71 5.11
CA LYS A 37 -27.09 -5.30 4.70
C LYS A 37 -26.49 -4.34 5.73
N ASN A 38 -26.41 -4.77 6.99
CA ASN A 38 -25.83 -3.99 8.08
C ASN A 38 -24.30 -4.15 8.18
N VAL A 39 -23.72 -5.21 7.59
CA VAL A 39 -22.27 -5.45 7.59
C VAL A 39 -21.56 -4.37 6.77
N LYS A 40 -20.54 -3.76 7.36
CA LYS A 40 -19.70 -2.77 6.68
C LYS A 40 -18.42 -3.44 6.18
N VAL A 41 -18.24 -3.48 4.86
CA VAL A 41 -17.00 -3.93 4.22
C VAL A 41 -16.23 -2.69 3.79
N ILE A 42 -15.19 -2.34 4.53
CA ILE A 42 -14.43 -1.11 4.37
C ILE A 42 -13.08 -1.43 3.73
N GLN A 43 -12.85 -0.92 2.52
CA GLN A 43 -11.58 -1.06 1.82
C GLN A 43 -10.72 0.18 2.05
N VAL A 44 -9.71 0.09 2.93
CA VAL A 44 -8.80 1.21 3.21
C VAL A 44 -7.65 1.28 2.21
N TRP A 45 -7.44 0.22 1.43
CA TRP A 45 -6.35 0.10 0.47
C TRP A 45 -4.97 0.33 1.12
N HIS A 46 -3.93 0.46 0.30
CA HIS A 46 -2.56 0.62 0.78
C HIS A 46 -1.78 1.70 0.02
N ALA A 47 -2.44 2.46 -0.85
CA ALA A 47 -1.86 3.57 -1.61
C ALA A 47 -2.54 4.88 -1.25
N CYS A 48 -1.76 5.95 -1.10
CA CYS A 48 -2.28 7.28 -0.76
C CYS A 48 -2.88 8.02 -1.97
N GLY A 49 -2.72 7.48 -3.17
CA GLY A 49 -3.23 8.07 -4.40
C GLY A 49 -3.29 7.07 -5.55
N ALA A 50 -3.74 7.53 -6.71
CA ALA A 50 -3.94 6.73 -7.91
C ALA A 50 -2.71 6.76 -8.84
N PHE A 51 -1.55 6.30 -8.38
CA PHE A 51 -0.30 6.31 -9.15
C PHE A 51 -0.12 5.17 -10.13
N LYS A 52 -0.80 4.05 -9.89
CA LYS A 52 -0.67 2.83 -10.69
C LYS A 52 -2.05 2.33 -11.05
N ALA A 53 -2.20 1.77 -12.25
CA ALA A 53 -3.40 1.05 -12.59
C ALA A 53 -3.68 -0.06 -11.57
N LEU A 54 -4.87 -0.10 -11.07
CA LEU A 54 -5.33 -1.07 -10.07
C LEU A 54 -6.69 -1.64 -10.47
N GLY A 55 -7.12 -2.71 -9.81
CA GLY A 55 -8.43 -3.29 -10.07
C GLY A 55 -8.69 -3.58 -11.54
N LEU A 56 -9.82 -3.12 -12.05
CA LEU A 56 -10.27 -3.35 -13.41
C LEU A 56 -9.38 -2.71 -14.48
N GLU A 57 -8.73 -1.58 -14.17
CA GLU A 57 -7.81 -0.91 -15.12
C GLU A 57 -6.61 -1.79 -15.51
N ARG A 58 -6.24 -2.76 -14.66
CA ARG A 58 -5.18 -3.71 -14.99
C ARG A 58 -5.56 -4.69 -16.09
N MET A 59 -6.85 -4.90 -16.34
CA MET A 59 -7.33 -5.85 -17.37
C MET A 59 -6.95 -5.42 -18.78
N SER A 60 -6.74 -4.13 -19.02
CA SER A 60 -6.32 -3.59 -20.31
C SER A 60 -4.83 -3.79 -20.60
N LYS A 61 -4.03 -4.23 -19.63
CA LYS A 61 -2.59 -4.42 -19.80
C LYS A 61 -2.29 -5.81 -20.35
N ALA A 62 -1.44 -5.87 -21.38
CA ALA A 62 -0.96 -7.15 -21.94
C ALA A 62 -0.33 -8.01 -20.82
N GLY A 63 -0.71 -9.28 -20.75
CA GLY A 63 -0.21 -10.23 -19.75
C GLY A 63 -0.81 -10.07 -18.34
N ALA A 64 -1.82 -9.20 -18.15
CA ALA A 64 -2.51 -9.11 -16.88
C ALA A 64 -3.27 -10.42 -16.58
N PRO A 65 -3.22 -10.92 -15.33
CA PRO A 65 -4.03 -12.07 -14.96
C PRO A 65 -5.52 -11.70 -15.03
N PRO A 66 -6.40 -12.68 -15.30
CA PRO A 66 -7.84 -12.44 -15.30
C PRO A 66 -8.26 -11.96 -13.91
N ILE A 67 -8.94 -10.82 -13.85
CA ILE A 67 -9.47 -10.25 -12.62
C ILE A 67 -10.94 -10.57 -12.54
N ASN A 68 -11.39 -11.11 -11.41
CA ASN A 68 -12.82 -11.26 -11.17
C ASN A 68 -13.42 -9.88 -10.86
N THR A 69 -14.22 -9.37 -11.78
CA THR A 69 -14.85 -8.05 -11.68
C THR A 69 -15.82 -7.90 -10.49
N SER A 70 -16.25 -9.03 -9.90
CA SER A 70 -17.18 -9.03 -8.76
C SER A 70 -16.50 -8.76 -7.42
N VAL A 71 -15.17 -8.87 -7.34
CA VAL A 71 -14.42 -8.78 -6.09
C VAL A 71 -14.65 -7.46 -5.34
N HIS A 72 -14.71 -6.36 -6.07
CA HIS A 72 -14.86 -5.05 -5.46
C HIS A 72 -16.32 -4.70 -5.13
N LYS A 73 -17.28 -5.48 -5.62
CA LYS A 73 -18.72 -5.17 -5.45
C LYS A 73 -19.21 -5.29 -4.01
N CYS A 74 -18.51 -6.05 -3.17
CA CYS A 74 -18.86 -6.20 -1.76
C CYS A 74 -18.48 -4.98 -0.91
N TYR A 75 -17.64 -4.06 -1.40
CA TYR A 75 -17.23 -2.88 -0.63
C TYR A 75 -18.43 -1.95 -0.39
N THR A 76 -18.61 -1.55 0.86
CA THR A 76 -19.63 -0.60 1.29
C THR A 76 -19.04 0.80 1.50
N HIS A 77 -17.77 0.88 1.93
CA HIS A 77 -17.07 2.13 2.23
C HIS A 77 -15.63 2.05 1.73
N VAL A 78 -15.17 3.13 1.09
CA VAL A 78 -13.80 3.25 0.59
C VAL A 78 -13.28 4.64 0.99
N PRO A 79 -12.54 4.77 2.11
CA PRO A 79 -11.86 6.02 2.43
C PRO A 79 -10.78 6.29 1.40
N VAL A 80 -10.70 7.55 0.96
CA VAL A 80 -9.74 8.03 -0.03
C VAL A 80 -9.18 9.39 0.38
N SER A 81 -8.02 9.75 -0.20
CA SER A 81 -7.34 11.01 0.12
C SER A 81 -8.08 12.26 -0.35
N SER A 82 -8.87 12.16 -1.41
CA SER A 82 -9.61 13.29 -1.98
C SER A 82 -10.73 12.79 -2.90
N TYR A 83 -11.65 13.69 -3.26
CA TYR A 83 -12.67 13.42 -4.26
C TYR A 83 -12.08 13.08 -5.64
N HIS A 84 -10.99 13.75 -6.01
CA HIS A 84 -10.28 13.43 -7.25
C HIS A 84 -9.74 11.99 -7.25
N SER A 85 -9.15 11.56 -6.14
CA SER A 85 -8.74 10.16 -5.96
C SER A 85 -9.92 9.19 -6.01
N ALA A 86 -11.11 9.59 -5.50
CA ALA A 86 -12.32 8.77 -5.57
C ALA A 86 -12.74 8.44 -7.00
N LEU A 87 -12.67 9.41 -7.92
CA LEU A 87 -13.04 9.21 -9.33
C LEU A 87 -12.20 8.10 -9.99
N HIS A 88 -10.89 8.12 -9.77
CA HIS A 88 -10.01 7.07 -10.31
C HIS A 88 -10.23 5.70 -9.66
N HIS A 89 -10.46 5.66 -8.34
CA HIS A 89 -10.74 4.40 -7.66
C HIS A 89 -12.13 3.86 -8.03
N GLN A 90 -13.09 4.71 -8.35
CA GLN A 90 -14.41 4.31 -8.83
C GLN A 90 -14.29 3.48 -10.11
N GLU A 91 -13.54 3.96 -11.09
CA GLU A 91 -13.29 3.24 -12.35
C GLU A 91 -12.55 1.93 -12.09
N ALA A 92 -11.51 1.98 -11.26
CA ALA A 92 -10.68 0.84 -10.94
C ALA A 92 -11.42 -0.28 -10.19
N PHE A 93 -12.36 0.06 -9.31
CA PHE A 93 -13.16 -0.90 -8.56
C PHE A 93 -14.49 -1.24 -9.22
N GLY A 94 -14.98 -0.43 -10.16
CA GLY A 94 -16.26 -0.62 -10.84
C GLY A 94 -17.46 -0.58 -9.89
N ILE A 95 -17.41 0.33 -8.89
CA ILE A 95 -18.48 0.54 -7.89
C ILE A 95 -18.93 2.01 -7.87
N GLY A 96 -20.10 2.29 -7.31
CA GLY A 96 -20.65 3.64 -7.27
C GLY A 96 -19.82 4.63 -6.46
N ILE A 97 -19.80 5.90 -6.89
CA ILE A 97 -19.07 6.99 -6.23
C ILE A 97 -19.60 7.26 -4.80
N ASP A 98 -20.83 6.93 -4.53
CA ASP A 98 -21.52 7.04 -3.24
C ASP A 98 -20.84 6.22 -2.12
N LYS A 99 -20.01 5.25 -2.50
CA LYS A 99 -19.25 4.41 -1.57
C LYS A 99 -17.89 5.01 -1.18
N PHE A 100 -17.46 6.08 -1.83
CA PHE A 100 -16.17 6.70 -1.59
C PHE A 100 -16.28 7.90 -0.63
N TYR A 101 -15.40 7.91 0.37
CA TYR A 101 -15.37 8.91 1.43
C TYR A 101 -14.03 9.62 1.42
N PRO A 102 -13.96 10.89 0.98
CA PRO A 102 -12.71 11.66 0.92
C PRO A 102 -12.34 12.21 2.30
N VAL A 103 -12.04 11.31 3.23
CA VAL A 103 -11.74 11.59 4.64
C VAL A 103 -10.26 11.46 4.99
N GLY A 104 -9.41 11.30 3.99
CA GLY A 104 -7.98 11.01 4.18
C GLY A 104 -7.67 9.52 4.13
N ILE A 105 -6.40 9.19 4.32
CA ILE A 105 -5.90 7.83 4.32
C ILE A 105 -5.37 7.50 5.72
N PRO A 106 -5.95 6.52 6.44
CA PRO A 106 -5.59 6.23 7.83
C PRO A 106 -4.10 5.99 8.06
N ARG A 107 -3.40 5.37 7.12
CA ARG A 107 -1.96 5.09 7.24
C ARG A 107 -1.08 6.34 7.30
N THR A 108 -1.60 7.51 6.90
CA THR A 108 -0.84 8.77 6.94
C THR A 108 -0.90 9.46 8.30
N ASP A 109 -1.75 9.02 9.23
CA ASP A 109 -1.91 9.62 10.54
C ASP A 109 -0.61 9.57 11.36
N ILE A 110 0.22 8.55 11.13
CA ILE A 110 1.54 8.41 11.77
C ILE A 110 2.49 9.57 11.49
N PHE A 111 2.31 10.31 10.39
CA PHE A 111 3.14 11.47 10.07
C PHE A 111 2.82 12.70 10.95
N PHE A 112 1.69 12.67 11.65
CA PHE A 112 1.24 13.71 12.57
C PHE A 112 1.40 13.32 14.04
N ASP A 113 1.89 12.11 14.32
CA ASP A 113 2.22 11.60 15.64
C ASP A 113 3.67 11.93 15.99
N GLU A 114 3.89 12.97 16.80
CA GLU A 114 5.22 13.44 17.19
C GLU A 114 5.97 12.42 18.08
N ASP A 115 5.27 11.64 18.89
CA ASP A 115 5.89 10.59 19.70
C ASP A 115 6.38 9.43 18.83
N TYR A 116 5.57 9.02 17.84
CA TYR A 116 5.96 8.03 16.86
C TYR A 116 7.17 8.50 16.06
N LYS A 117 7.17 9.75 15.60
CA LYS A 117 8.26 10.37 14.85
C LYS A 117 9.55 10.36 15.66
N LYS A 118 9.51 10.81 16.91
CA LYS A 118 10.67 10.84 17.81
C LYS A 118 11.26 9.45 17.99
N LYS A 119 10.45 8.47 18.37
CA LYS A 119 10.89 7.07 18.55
C LYS A 119 11.46 6.47 17.26
N THR A 120 10.88 6.81 16.12
CA THR A 120 11.36 6.32 14.82
C THR A 120 12.70 6.95 14.46
N CYS A 121 12.87 8.25 14.67
CA CYS A 121 14.16 8.92 14.46
C CYS A 121 15.26 8.33 15.37
N GLU A 122 14.98 8.11 16.64
CA GLU A 122 15.92 7.49 17.59
C GLU A 122 16.38 6.10 17.09
N ARG A 123 15.43 5.28 16.60
CA ARG A 123 15.73 3.96 16.04
C ARG A 123 16.59 4.04 14.78
N VAL A 124 16.25 4.95 13.86
CA VAL A 124 17.02 5.14 12.62
C VAL A 124 18.43 5.60 12.93
N TYR A 125 18.62 6.54 13.85
CA TYR A 125 19.94 7.03 14.24
C TYR A 125 20.75 6.00 15.03
N ALA A 126 20.10 5.09 15.75
CA ALA A 126 20.80 3.97 16.38
C ALA A 126 21.32 2.96 15.35
N GLU A 127 20.57 2.74 14.25
CA GLU A 127 20.95 1.85 13.16
C GLU A 127 21.97 2.50 12.21
N PHE A 128 21.85 3.82 11.98
CA PHE A 128 22.69 4.61 11.08
C PHE A 128 23.29 5.84 11.81
N PRO A 129 24.31 5.66 12.68
CA PRO A 129 24.84 6.78 13.48
C PRO A 129 25.31 7.98 12.66
N GLY A 130 25.94 7.75 11.49
CA GLY A 130 26.38 8.81 10.61
C GLY A 130 25.26 9.68 10.04
N ALA A 131 24.02 9.17 10.00
CA ALA A 131 22.87 9.95 9.58
C ALA A 131 22.50 11.05 10.60
N LYS A 132 22.83 10.86 11.87
CA LYS A 132 22.62 11.85 12.94
C LYS A 132 23.61 13.01 12.86
N GLU A 133 24.83 12.72 12.43
CA GLU A 133 25.94 13.69 12.39
C GLU A 133 25.92 14.53 11.12
N ALA A 134 25.38 13.98 10.02
CA ALA A 134 25.34 14.64 8.74
C ALA A 134 24.32 15.79 8.72
N LYS A 135 24.63 16.82 7.95
CA LYS A 135 23.73 17.97 7.74
C LYS A 135 22.44 17.58 6.99
N ARG A 136 22.51 16.54 6.16
CA ARG A 136 21.37 16.03 5.36
C ARG A 136 21.41 14.51 5.30
N VAL A 137 20.22 13.91 5.23
CA VAL A 137 20.06 12.48 4.95
C VAL A 137 19.38 12.33 3.60
N ILE A 138 20.01 11.56 2.72
CA ILE A 138 19.46 11.20 1.41
C ILE A 138 18.97 9.76 1.50
N LEU A 139 17.69 9.52 1.28
CA LEU A 139 17.12 8.18 1.19
C LEU A 139 16.93 7.79 -0.28
N TYR A 140 17.68 6.81 -0.76
CA TYR A 140 17.46 6.18 -2.05
C TYR A 140 16.61 4.91 -1.86
N ALA A 141 15.33 4.99 -2.19
CA ALA A 141 14.37 3.90 -2.05
C ALA A 141 13.66 3.65 -3.40
N PRO A 142 14.34 3.02 -4.35
CA PRO A 142 13.78 2.80 -5.69
C PRO A 142 12.65 1.79 -5.67
N THR A 143 11.74 1.89 -6.66
CA THR A 143 10.79 0.81 -6.93
C THR A 143 11.47 -0.28 -7.77
N PHE A 144 11.06 -1.52 -7.57
CA PHE A 144 11.58 -2.65 -8.34
C PHE A 144 11.27 -2.52 -9.84
N ARG A 145 12.04 -3.24 -10.66
CA ARG A 145 11.79 -3.52 -12.07
C ARG A 145 11.47 -5.00 -12.21
N GLY A 146 10.86 -5.40 -13.33
CA GLY A 146 10.40 -6.76 -13.59
C GLY A 146 8.88 -6.82 -13.72
N ASN A 147 8.39 -7.94 -14.25
CA ASN A 147 6.98 -8.16 -14.55
C ASN A 147 6.27 -9.01 -13.49
N SER A 148 7.04 -9.65 -12.63
CA SER A 148 6.53 -10.54 -11.56
C SER A 148 7.40 -10.45 -10.31
N ALA A 149 6.96 -11.06 -9.22
CA ALA A 149 7.74 -11.14 -7.98
C ALA A 149 9.02 -11.98 -8.13
N VAL A 150 9.08 -12.86 -9.12
CA VAL A 150 10.22 -13.76 -9.34
C VAL A 150 11.38 -13.04 -10.06
N ASP A 151 11.03 -12.15 -10.98
CA ASP A 151 11.99 -11.35 -11.75
C ASP A 151 12.16 -9.92 -11.22
N ALA A 152 11.56 -9.64 -10.04
CA ALA A 152 11.70 -8.36 -9.40
C ALA A 152 13.15 -8.09 -8.98
N HIS A 153 13.71 -6.98 -9.45
CA HIS A 153 15.08 -6.55 -9.15
C HIS A 153 15.19 -5.03 -9.08
N PHE A 154 16.26 -4.56 -8.50
CA PHE A 154 16.67 -3.16 -8.54
C PHE A 154 17.86 -3.02 -9.49
N PRO A 155 17.84 -2.06 -10.43
CA PRO A 155 18.94 -1.87 -11.38
C PRO A 155 20.11 -1.16 -10.69
N MET A 156 20.77 -1.85 -9.75
CA MET A 156 21.88 -1.31 -8.96
C MET A 156 23.09 -0.95 -9.83
N GLU A 157 23.23 -1.59 -10.99
CA GLU A 157 24.28 -1.31 -11.99
C GLU A 157 24.19 0.08 -12.61
N LYS A 158 23.04 0.77 -12.44
CA LYS A 158 22.84 2.16 -12.90
C LYS A 158 23.25 3.19 -11.87
N LEU A 159 23.64 2.75 -10.67
CA LEU A 159 24.10 3.63 -9.61
C LEU A 159 25.61 3.72 -9.64
N ASP A 160 26.13 4.93 -9.84
CA ASP A 160 27.53 5.23 -9.63
C ASP A 160 27.75 5.59 -8.16
N PHE A 161 28.18 4.61 -7.37
CA PHE A 161 28.40 4.80 -5.94
C PHE A 161 29.59 5.70 -5.63
N GLU A 162 30.55 5.84 -6.56
CA GLU A 162 31.68 6.79 -6.40
C GLU A 162 31.18 8.22 -6.53
N GLU A 163 30.38 8.51 -7.58
CA GLU A 163 29.76 9.81 -7.76
C GLU A 163 28.84 10.20 -6.59
N TRP A 164 28.03 9.23 -6.10
CA TRP A 164 27.19 9.44 -4.91
C TRP A 164 28.03 9.71 -3.66
N GLY A 165 29.16 9.03 -3.48
CA GLY A 165 30.10 9.24 -2.40
C GLY A 165 30.68 10.66 -2.42
N GLU A 166 31.13 11.13 -3.58
CA GLU A 166 31.62 12.49 -3.77
C GLU A 166 30.52 13.55 -3.55
N LEU A 167 29.30 13.30 -4.01
CA LEU A 167 28.16 14.16 -3.70
C LEU A 167 27.92 14.27 -2.21
N CYS A 168 27.89 13.15 -1.50
CA CYS A 168 27.70 13.11 -0.05
C CYS A 168 28.77 13.90 0.70
N LYS A 169 30.04 13.74 0.35
CA LYS A 169 31.16 14.50 0.93
C LYS A 169 31.00 16.00 0.69
N ARG A 170 30.72 16.39 -0.56
CA ARG A 170 30.59 17.79 -0.95
C ARG A 170 29.40 18.51 -0.28
N THR A 171 28.33 17.77 0.03
CA THR A 171 27.08 18.32 0.56
C THR A 171 26.87 18.06 2.05
N ASP A 172 27.84 17.44 2.72
CA ASP A 172 27.72 16.97 4.10
C ASP A 172 26.44 16.16 4.30
N SER A 173 26.32 15.09 3.49
CA SER A 173 25.12 14.24 3.45
C SER A 173 25.46 12.80 3.79
N TYR A 174 24.48 12.10 4.38
CA TYR A 174 24.53 10.67 4.62
C TYR A 174 23.53 9.95 3.70
N LEU A 175 24.01 8.98 2.92
CA LEU A 175 23.18 8.21 1.98
C LEU A 175 22.70 6.91 2.63
N ILE A 176 21.39 6.72 2.67
CA ILE A 176 20.76 5.43 3.03
C ILE A 176 20.19 4.82 1.75
N VAL A 177 20.61 3.60 1.44
CA VAL A 177 20.11 2.81 0.31
C VAL A 177 19.20 1.71 0.85
N LYS A 178 17.96 1.63 0.36
CA LYS A 178 16.97 0.64 0.80
C LYS A 178 16.73 -0.42 -0.29
#